data_04e4ce320c31e684cda4329603f08dd1
#
_entry.id   04e4ce320c31e684cda4329603f08dd1
#
_cell.length_a   1.000
_cell.length_b   1.000
_cell.length_c   1.000
_cell.angle_alpha   90.00
_cell.angle_beta   90.00
_cell.angle_gamma   90.00
#
_symmetry.space_group_name_H-M   'P 1'
#
loop_
_entity.id
_entity.type
_entity.pdbx_description
1 polymer ?
#
loop_
_entity_poly.entity_id
_entity_poly.type
_entity_poly.pdbx_seq_one_letter_code
_entity_poly.pdbx_strand_id
1 'polypeptide(L)'
;ATQELDAKQSIKVIPENTDLLIVDSYALDCEWHKRLRRYTQKIMIIDDLANREFDCDILVNQNAGARKEDYTNKVPNNCELLLGCDFALLRPEFAKLRKISLKKRTNTREVQNIMISMGGSDVNNITYEVLRQLDDNFNFNVVVVLGGKSFHNKMIENYAKGKNIKLVIDATNMSELMFEADLAIGAGGSTSWETCCLGLPAL
;
A
#
# COMPACT_ATOMS: atom_id res chain seq x y z
N ALA A 1 -17.59 9.66 14.82
CA ALA A 1 -17.52 11.14 14.82
C ALA A 1 -18.12 11.65 13.51
N THR A 2 -18.81 12.80 13.54
CA THR A 2 -19.28 13.44 12.29
C THR A 2 -18.10 14.15 11.65
N GLN A 3 -18.12 14.33 10.32
CA GLN A 3 -17.09 15.11 9.59
C GLN A 3 -16.94 16.53 10.15
N GLU A 4 -18.03 17.11 10.64
CA GLU A 4 -18.01 18.44 11.28
C GLU A 4 -17.17 18.47 12.56
N LEU A 5 -17.31 17.45 13.40
CA LEU A 5 -16.54 17.35 14.64
C LEU A 5 -15.06 17.09 14.35
N ASP A 6 -14.79 16.22 13.36
CA ASP A 6 -13.45 15.93 12.90
C ASP A 6 -12.76 17.19 12.34
N ALA A 7 -13.44 17.94 11.46
CA ALA A 7 -12.93 19.20 10.94
C ALA A 7 -12.60 20.22 12.06
N LYS A 8 -13.49 20.35 13.07
CA LYS A 8 -13.25 21.22 14.23
C LYS A 8 -12.03 20.81 15.05
N GLN A 9 -11.77 19.50 15.17
CA GLN A 9 -10.58 18.99 15.86
C GLN A 9 -9.32 19.18 15.02
N SER A 10 -9.38 18.90 13.73
CA SER A 10 -8.26 19.08 12.79
C SER A 10 -7.79 20.53 12.72
N ILE A 11 -8.72 21.49 12.67
CA ILE A 11 -8.42 22.93 12.68
C ILE A 11 -7.59 23.36 13.90
N LYS A 12 -7.78 22.72 15.04
CA LYS A 12 -7.04 23.07 16.28
C LYS A 12 -5.58 22.63 16.24
N VAL A 13 -5.23 21.68 15.40
CA VAL A 13 -3.88 21.08 15.34
C VAL A 13 -3.13 21.42 14.05
N ILE A 14 -3.83 21.91 13.02
CA ILE A 14 -3.19 22.37 11.79
C ILE A 14 -2.41 23.67 12.10
N PRO A 15 -1.10 23.73 11.76
CA PRO A 15 -0.31 24.95 11.90
C PRO A 15 -0.88 26.09 11.05
N GLU A 16 -0.75 27.32 11.54
CA GLU A 16 -1.07 28.51 10.72
C GLU A 16 -0.20 28.52 9.46
N ASN A 17 -0.79 28.90 8.32
CA ASN A 17 -0.10 28.96 7.02
C ASN A 17 0.45 27.61 6.52
N THR A 18 -0.27 26.53 6.75
CA THR A 18 0.07 25.22 6.15
C THR A 18 0.09 25.33 4.62
N ASP A 19 1.22 24.99 3.99
CA ASP A 19 1.35 25.08 2.52
C ASP A 19 0.56 23.98 1.82
N LEU A 20 0.53 22.76 2.36
CA LEU A 20 -0.15 21.62 1.76
C LEU A 20 -0.78 20.74 2.85
N LEU A 21 -2.09 20.50 2.71
CA LEU A 21 -2.82 19.51 3.48
C LEU A 21 -3.05 18.26 2.61
N ILE A 22 -2.53 17.12 3.06
CA ILE A 22 -2.75 15.84 2.38
C ILE A 22 -3.84 15.07 3.13
N VAL A 23 -4.86 14.61 2.41
CA VAL A 23 -6.00 13.87 2.96
C VAL A 23 -6.07 12.50 2.31
N ASP A 24 -5.87 11.46 3.11
CA ASP A 24 -6.01 10.05 2.75
C ASP A 24 -7.11 9.43 3.63
N SER A 25 -8.36 9.60 3.22
CA SER A 25 -9.50 9.12 3.99
C SER A 25 -10.75 8.99 3.12
N TYR A 26 -11.37 7.82 3.14
CA TYR A 26 -12.65 7.56 2.47
C TYR A 26 -13.86 8.20 3.17
N ALA A 27 -13.72 8.59 4.42
CA ALA A 27 -14.80 9.15 5.23
C ALA A 27 -14.98 10.67 5.10
N LEU A 28 -14.05 11.36 4.42
CA LEU A 28 -14.03 12.80 4.29
C LEU A 28 -14.39 13.21 2.86
N ASP A 29 -15.25 14.21 2.73
CA ASP A 29 -15.73 14.72 1.45
C ASP A 29 -15.53 16.24 1.29
N CYS A 30 -16.07 16.78 0.22
CA CYS A 30 -16.01 18.18 -0.15
C CYS A 30 -16.37 19.13 1.02
N GLU A 31 -17.35 18.80 1.86
CA GLU A 31 -17.76 19.66 2.97
C GLU A 31 -16.67 19.77 4.06
N TRP A 32 -15.98 18.68 4.33
CA TRP A 32 -14.82 18.69 5.21
C TRP A 32 -13.67 19.51 4.62
N HIS A 33 -13.35 19.29 3.34
CA HIS A 33 -12.27 20.00 2.65
C HIS A 33 -12.51 21.52 2.65
N LYS A 34 -13.72 21.99 2.33
CA LYS A 34 -14.09 23.40 2.37
C LYS A 34 -13.88 24.05 3.73
N ARG A 35 -14.12 23.31 4.82
CA ARG A 35 -13.90 23.82 6.18
C ARG A 35 -12.42 24.04 6.48
N LEU A 36 -11.53 23.22 5.92
CA LEU A 36 -10.08 23.29 6.11
C LEU A 36 -9.40 24.25 5.13
N ARG A 37 -10.05 24.57 4.00
CA ARG A 37 -9.49 25.39 2.92
C ARG A 37 -8.87 26.71 3.37
N ARG A 38 -9.44 27.37 4.35
CA ARG A 38 -8.94 28.66 4.86
C ARG A 38 -7.69 28.54 5.75
N TYR A 39 -7.28 27.33 6.12
CA TYR A 39 -6.15 27.09 6.98
C TYR A 39 -4.95 26.51 6.21
N THR A 40 -5.10 26.29 4.91
CA THR A 40 -4.06 25.72 4.07
C THR A 40 -4.08 26.39 2.69
N GLN A 41 -2.90 26.48 2.06
CA GLN A 41 -2.79 27.04 0.72
C GLN A 41 -3.27 26.05 -0.34
N LYS A 42 -2.97 24.76 -0.18
CA LYS A 42 -3.38 23.68 -1.09
C LYS A 42 -3.89 22.47 -0.34
N ILE A 43 -4.83 21.78 -0.97
CA ILE A 43 -5.33 20.48 -0.52
C ILE A 43 -5.03 19.42 -1.58
N MET A 44 -4.40 18.34 -1.18
CA MET A 44 -4.15 17.16 -1.99
C MET A 44 -4.95 15.99 -1.42
N ILE A 45 -5.69 15.31 -2.29
CA ILE A 45 -6.49 14.14 -1.94
C ILE A 45 -5.83 12.89 -2.53
N ILE A 46 -5.78 11.81 -1.74
CA ILE A 46 -5.48 10.46 -2.22
C ILE A 46 -6.81 9.71 -2.23
N ASP A 47 -7.28 9.32 -3.42
CA ASP A 47 -8.57 8.63 -3.59
C ASP A 47 -8.52 7.69 -4.78
N ASP A 48 -9.15 6.53 -4.65
CA ASP A 48 -9.26 5.53 -5.70
C ASP A 48 -10.70 5.04 -5.95
N LEU A 49 -11.67 5.60 -5.21
CA LEU A 49 -13.07 5.22 -5.33
C LEU A 49 -13.87 6.10 -6.30
N ALA A 50 -13.49 7.37 -6.45
CA ALA A 50 -14.19 8.35 -7.27
C ALA A 50 -15.72 8.38 -7.03
N ASN A 51 -16.15 8.18 -5.77
CA ASN A 51 -17.57 7.99 -5.42
C ASN A 51 -18.20 9.19 -4.69
N ARG A 52 -17.46 10.29 -4.53
CA ARG A 52 -17.90 11.52 -3.84
C ARG A 52 -17.26 12.75 -4.46
N GLU A 53 -17.69 13.92 -4.00
CA GLU A 53 -17.14 15.20 -4.43
C GLU A 53 -15.98 15.63 -3.53
N PHE A 54 -15.03 16.38 -4.11
CA PHE A 54 -13.83 16.87 -3.44
C PHE A 54 -13.66 18.38 -3.69
N ASP A 55 -13.18 19.10 -2.69
CA ASP A 55 -12.64 20.45 -2.85
C ASP A 55 -11.12 20.39 -2.66
N CYS A 56 -10.38 20.21 -3.76
CA CYS A 56 -8.94 20.01 -3.75
C CYS A 56 -8.24 20.69 -4.94
N ASP A 57 -6.94 20.90 -4.79
CA ASP A 57 -6.05 21.42 -5.83
C ASP A 57 -5.36 20.30 -6.60
N ILE A 58 -5.12 19.16 -5.93
CA ILE A 58 -4.46 17.98 -6.48
C ILE A 58 -5.25 16.76 -6.04
N LEU A 59 -5.47 15.81 -6.95
CA LEU A 59 -6.01 14.49 -6.63
C LEU A 59 -5.12 13.41 -7.22
N VAL A 60 -4.73 12.45 -6.38
CA VAL A 60 -3.90 11.29 -6.76
C VAL A 60 -4.75 10.04 -6.72
N ASN A 61 -4.80 9.34 -7.85
CA ASN A 61 -5.30 7.96 -7.92
C ASN A 61 -4.25 7.11 -8.65
N GLN A 62 -3.51 6.33 -7.90
CA GLN A 62 -2.40 5.51 -8.42
C GLN A 62 -2.84 4.24 -9.17
N ASN A 63 -4.13 3.93 -9.23
CA ASN A 63 -4.61 2.72 -9.86
C ASN A 63 -4.46 2.76 -11.38
N ALA A 64 -4.00 1.64 -11.98
CA ALA A 64 -3.73 1.54 -13.42
C ALA A 64 -4.96 1.82 -14.30
N GLY A 65 -6.17 1.63 -13.78
CA GLY A 65 -7.42 1.90 -14.48
C GLY A 65 -8.03 3.28 -14.25
N ALA A 66 -7.36 4.15 -13.47
CA ALA A 66 -7.88 5.48 -13.14
C ALA A 66 -7.99 6.37 -14.38
N ARG A 67 -9.13 7.01 -14.58
CA ARG A 67 -9.43 7.86 -15.73
C ARG A 67 -9.94 9.21 -15.30
N LYS A 68 -9.70 10.22 -16.11
CA LYS A 68 -10.17 11.60 -15.87
C LYS A 68 -11.70 11.67 -15.79
N GLU A 69 -12.38 10.85 -16.56
CA GLU A 69 -13.84 10.78 -16.63
C GLU A 69 -14.46 10.36 -15.29
N ASP A 70 -13.74 9.54 -14.50
CA ASP A 70 -14.20 9.07 -13.19
C ASP A 70 -14.39 10.23 -12.20
N TYR A 71 -13.64 11.32 -12.39
CA TYR A 71 -13.66 12.53 -11.56
C TYR A 71 -14.42 13.72 -12.16
N THR A 72 -15.09 13.53 -13.30
CA THR A 72 -15.92 14.56 -13.93
C THR A 72 -16.99 15.06 -12.95
N ASN A 73 -17.07 16.39 -12.77
CA ASN A 73 -17.97 17.07 -11.82
C ASN A 73 -17.75 16.69 -10.33
N LYS A 74 -16.66 15.99 -10.00
CA LYS A 74 -16.35 15.63 -8.62
C LYS A 74 -15.19 16.44 -8.03
N VAL A 75 -14.40 17.09 -8.87
CA VAL A 75 -13.32 17.98 -8.47
C VAL A 75 -13.47 19.35 -9.09
N PRO A 76 -12.84 20.39 -8.52
CA PRO A 76 -12.78 21.71 -9.16
C PRO A 76 -12.15 21.65 -10.56
N ASN A 77 -12.59 22.53 -11.48
CA ASN A 77 -12.09 22.54 -12.86
C ASN A 77 -10.57 22.77 -12.97
N ASN A 78 -9.97 23.41 -11.99
CA ASN A 78 -8.54 23.69 -11.91
C ASN A 78 -7.76 22.65 -11.08
N CYS A 79 -8.41 21.57 -10.66
CA CYS A 79 -7.75 20.49 -9.94
C CYS A 79 -6.80 19.72 -10.86
N GLU A 80 -5.57 19.56 -10.42
CA GLU A 80 -4.58 18.71 -11.08
C GLU A 80 -4.85 17.24 -10.74
N LEU A 81 -5.09 16.41 -11.77
CA LEU A 81 -5.34 14.98 -11.63
C LEU A 81 -4.07 14.19 -11.95
N LEU A 82 -3.51 13.52 -10.94
CA LEU A 82 -2.36 12.65 -11.03
C LEU A 82 -2.88 11.19 -11.02
N LEU A 83 -3.12 10.64 -12.22
CA LEU A 83 -3.82 9.37 -12.39
C LEU A 83 -2.91 8.30 -12.98
N GLY A 84 -3.01 7.07 -12.45
CA GLY A 84 -2.31 5.91 -12.96
C GLY A 84 -1.02 5.58 -12.21
N CYS A 85 -0.38 4.50 -12.63
CA CYS A 85 0.77 3.90 -11.95
C CYS A 85 2.04 4.77 -11.95
N ASP A 86 2.13 5.77 -12.82
CA ASP A 86 3.24 6.73 -12.82
C ASP A 86 3.27 7.58 -11.55
N PHE A 87 2.13 7.68 -10.86
CA PHE A 87 1.95 8.41 -9.61
C PHE A 87 1.86 7.48 -8.39
N ALA A 88 2.33 6.23 -8.52
CA ALA A 88 2.32 5.29 -7.40
C ALA A 88 3.16 5.81 -6.23
N LEU A 89 2.53 5.86 -5.05
CA LEU A 89 3.15 6.34 -3.82
C LEU A 89 4.03 5.24 -3.23
N LEU A 90 5.31 5.30 -3.52
CA LEU A 90 6.30 4.32 -3.09
C LEU A 90 7.35 4.95 -2.19
N ARG A 91 7.83 4.18 -1.21
CA ARG A 91 8.96 4.57 -0.38
C ARG A 91 10.23 4.65 -1.23
N PRO A 92 11.14 5.60 -0.97
CA PRO A 92 12.33 5.84 -1.80
C PRO A 92 13.26 4.64 -1.97
N GLU A 93 13.29 3.72 -1.00
CA GLU A 93 14.12 2.50 -1.05
C GLU A 93 13.75 1.58 -2.23
N PHE A 94 12.48 1.54 -2.65
CA PHE A 94 12.05 0.76 -3.81
C PHE A 94 12.67 1.32 -5.10
N ALA A 95 12.66 2.62 -5.28
CA ALA A 95 13.27 3.28 -6.44
C ALA A 95 14.79 3.01 -6.49
N LYS A 96 15.48 3.02 -5.35
CA LYS A 96 16.92 2.72 -5.26
C LYS A 96 17.25 1.30 -5.70
N LEU A 97 16.42 0.32 -5.32
CA LEU A 97 16.64 -1.09 -5.66
C LEU A 97 16.14 -1.48 -7.04
N ARG A 98 15.25 -0.69 -7.67
CA ARG A 98 14.59 -1.04 -8.92
C ARG A 98 15.56 -1.54 -10.01
N LYS A 99 16.60 -0.79 -10.31
CA LYS A 99 17.54 -1.11 -11.41
C LYS A 99 18.21 -2.45 -11.21
N ILE A 100 18.73 -2.72 -10.03
CA ILE A 100 19.41 -3.98 -9.71
C ILE A 100 18.43 -5.14 -9.61
N SER A 101 17.22 -4.90 -9.10
CA SER A 101 16.15 -5.89 -9.01
C SER A 101 15.70 -6.34 -10.40
N LEU A 102 15.42 -5.43 -11.33
CA LEU A 102 15.04 -5.78 -12.69
C LEU A 102 16.14 -6.61 -13.39
N LYS A 103 17.43 -6.27 -13.18
CA LYS A 103 18.54 -7.06 -13.70
C LYS A 103 18.60 -8.46 -13.07
N LYS A 104 18.35 -8.61 -11.77
CA LYS A 104 18.26 -9.92 -11.12
C LYS A 104 17.17 -10.78 -11.78
N ARG A 105 15.97 -10.22 -12.00
CA ARG A 105 14.81 -10.93 -12.57
C ARG A 105 15.06 -11.49 -13.98
N THR A 106 15.81 -10.79 -14.82
CA THR A 106 16.15 -11.30 -16.17
C THR A 106 16.97 -12.58 -16.14
N ASN A 107 17.66 -12.86 -15.05
CA ASN A 107 18.52 -14.03 -14.88
C ASN A 107 17.90 -15.14 -14.00
N THR A 108 16.82 -14.85 -13.28
CA THR A 108 16.11 -15.80 -12.44
C THR A 108 15.27 -16.72 -13.32
N ARG A 109 15.57 -18.02 -13.31
CA ARG A 109 14.88 -19.04 -14.12
C ARG A 109 13.98 -19.94 -13.28
N GLU A 110 14.27 -20.06 -12.00
CA GLU A 110 13.56 -20.94 -11.07
C GLU A 110 13.20 -20.18 -9.80
N VAL A 111 12.05 -20.50 -9.24
CA VAL A 111 11.62 -19.97 -7.95
C VAL A 111 12.28 -20.79 -6.85
N GLN A 112 13.04 -20.13 -5.99
CA GLN A 112 13.65 -20.75 -4.79
C GLN A 112 13.23 -20.03 -3.52
N ASN A 113 13.00 -18.71 -3.60
CA ASN A 113 12.67 -17.86 -2.46
C ASN A 113 11.26 -17.29 -2.63
N ILE A 114 10.35 -17.66 -1.76
CA ILE A 114 8.95 -17.18 -1.76
C ILE A 114 8.75 -16.22 -0.60
N MET A 115 8.18 -15.07 -0.87
CA MET A 115 7.72 -14.15 0.15
C MET A 115 6.19 -14.19 0.24
N ILE A 116 5.66 -14.34 1.45
CA ILE A 116 4.22 -14.30 1.73
C ILE A 116 3.90 -13.07 2.59
N SER A 117 2.95 -12.24 2.14
CA SER A 117 2.51 -11.07 2.90
C SER A 117 1.05 -10.73 2.60
N MET A 118 0.15 -11.04 3.52
CA MET A 118 -1.29 -10.79 3.41
C MET A 118 -1.73 -9.48 4.06
N GLY A 119 -0.80 -8.52 4.20
CA GLY A 119 -1.05 -7.23 4.83
C GLY A 119 -0.98 -7.27 6.35
N GLY A 120 -1.21 -6.11 6.97
CA GLY A 120 -0.94 -5.92 8.40
C GLY A 120 -1.89 -6.65 9.36
N SER A 121 -3.12 -6.93 8.97
CA SER A 121 -4.12 -7.54 9.84
C SER A 121 -4.42 -9.01 9.55
N ASP A 122 -4.41 -9.41 8.27
CA ASP A 122 -4.77 -10.76 7.80
C ASP A 122 -5.90 -11.42 8.60
N VAL A 123 -7.04 -10.73 8.67
CA VAL A 123 -8.17 -11.08 9.57
C VAL A 123 -8.65 -12.52 9.33
N ASN A 124 -8.63 -12.97 8.08
CA ASN A 124 -9.09 -14.30 7.67
C ASN A 124 -7.99 -15.36 7.73
N ASN A 125 -6.79 -15.00 8.22
CA ASN A 125 -5.64 -15.91 8.32
C ASN A 125 -5.27 -16.61 7.00
N ILE A 126 -5.33 -15.87 5.91
CA ILE A 126 -4.98 -16.38 4.57
C ILE A 126 -3.52 -16.83 4.50
N THR A 127 -2.64 -16.15 5.24
CA THR A 127 -1.23 -16.58 5.40
C THR A 127 -1.12 -18.05 5.78
N TYR A 128 -1.89 -18.51 6.77
CA TYR A 128 -1.88 -19.90 7.20
C TYR A 128 -2.41 -20.86 6.13
N GLU A 129 -3.47 -20.49 5.44
CA GLU A 129 -4.04 -21.29 4.35
C GLU A 129 -3.04 -21.44 3.19
N VAL A 130 -2.35 -20.37 2.82
CA VAL A 130 -1.28 -20.43 1.80
C VAL A 130 -0.15 -21.34 2.25
N LEU A 131 0.31 -21.23 3.49
CA LEU A 131 1.37 -22.07 4.03
C LEU A 131 0.98 -23.57 4.02
N ARG A 132 -0.29 -23.89 4.27
CA ARG A 132 -0.80 -25.26 4.20
C ARG A 132 -0.84 -25.83 2.79
N GLN A 133 -1.01 -24.97 1.77
CA GLN A 133 -1.05 -25.38 0.36
C GLN A 133 0.36 -25.53 -0.23
N LEU A 134 1.36 -24.89 0.38
CA LEU A 134 2.75 -25.14 0.02
C LEU A 134 3.13 -26.51 0.54
N ASP A 135 3.24 -27.48 -0.36
CA ASP A 135 3.62 -28.85 -0.01
C ASP A 135 5.00 -28.88 0.67
N ASP A 136 5.10 -29.62 1.78
CA ASP A 136 6.36 -29.83 2.49
C ASP A 136 7.44 -30.53 1.63
N ASN A 137 7.05 -31.08 0.49
CA ASN A 137 7.97 -31.65 -0.51
C ASN A 137 8.67 -30.62 -1.40
N PHE A 138 8.19 -29.37 -1.42
CA PHE A 138 8.86 -28.28 -2.13
C PHE A 138 9.98 -27.69 -1.28
N ASN A 139 11.18 -27.69 -1.81
CA ASN A 139 12.36 -27.17 -1.12
C ASN A 139 12.52 -25.65 -1.32
N PHE A 140 11.47 -24.87 -1.02
CA PHE A 140 11.52 -23.41 -1.07
C PHE A 140 12.02 -22.83 0.25
N ASN A 141 12.74 -21.71 0.16
CA ASN A 141 12.96 -20.81 1.28
C ASN A 141 11.73 -19.88 1.37
N VAL A 142 10.98 -19.96 2.45
CA VAL A 142 9.77 -19.15 2.62
C VAL A 142 10.03 -18.07 3.66
N VAL A 143 9.77 -16.82 3.28
CA VAL A 143 9.75 -15.67 4.20
C VAL A 143 8.31 -15.19 4.33
N VAL A 144 7.79 -15.21 5.56
CA VAL A 144 6.44 -14.72 5.87
C VAL A 144 6.54 -13.40 6.60
N VAL A 145 5.93 -12.38 6.04
CA VAL A 145 5.85 -11.05 6.67
C VAL A 145 4.49 -10.88 7.31
N LEU A 146 4.50 -10.64 8.62
CA LEU A 146 3.32 -10.52 9.47
C LEU A 146 3.22 -9.12 10.08
N GLY A 147 2.01 -8.61 10.24
CA GLY A 147 1.78 -7.44 11.08
C GLY A 147 1.81 -7.82 12.57
N GLY A 148 2.45 -6.98 13.40
CA GLY A 148 2.64 -7.26 14.83
C GLY A 148 1.34 -7.38 15.64
N LYS A 149 0.24 -6.82 15.11
CA LYS A 149 -1.08 -6.87 15.75
C LYS A 149 -1.99 -8.00 15.25
N SER A 150 -1.52 -8.86 14.36
CA SER A 150 -2.33 -9.98 13.87
C SER A 150 -2.57 -11.01 14.98
N PHE A 151 -3.82 -11.40 15.16
CA PHE A 151 -4.23 -12.41 16.15
C PHE A 151 -3.69 -13.82 15.83
N HIS A 152 -3.24 -14.04 14.61
CA HIS A 152 -2.82 -15.36 14.11
C HIS A 152 -1.32 -15.62 14.23
N ASN A 153 -0.52 -14.62 14.63
CA ASN A 153 0.94 -14.72 14.67
C ASN A 153 1.42 -15.98 15.40
N LYS A 154 0.88 -16.24 16.60
CA LYS A 154 1.29 -17.39 17.41
C LYS A 154 0.98 -18.75 16.75
N MET A 155 -0.11 -18.84 16.01
CA MET A 155 -0.46 -20.04 15.25
C MET A 155 0.51 -20.25 14.10
N ILE A 156 0.83 -19.20 13.35
CA ILE A 156 1.79 -19.24 12.25
C ILE A 156 3.20 -19.56 12.76
N GLU A 157 3.62 -18.99 13.90
CA GLU A 157 4.88 -19.31 14.56
C GLU A 157 4.98 -20.81 14.90
N ASN A 158 3.91 -21.39 15.45
CA ASN A 158 3.89 -22.82 15.78
C ASN A 158 3.95 -23.68 14.51
N TYR A 159 3.27 -23.29 13.44
CA TYR A 159 3.29 -24.00 12.17
C TYR A 159 4.67 -23.97 11.51
N ALA A 160 5.38 -22.86 11.63
CA ALA A 160 6.70 -22.67 11.02
C ALA A 160 7.82 -23.44 11.72
N LYS A 161 7.60 -23.93 12.95
CA LYS A 161 8.62 -24.69 13.71
C LYS A 161 9.06 -25.95 12.96
N GLY A 162 10.37 -26.10 12.80
CA GLY A 162 10.96 -27.23 12.10
C GLY A 162 10.85 -27.23 10.58
N LYS A 163 10.30 -26.15 9.99
CA LYS A 163 10.18 -25.96 8.55
C LYS A 163 11.14 -24.87 8.06
N ASN A 164 11.40 -24.85 6.75
CA ASN A 164 12.21 -23.81 6.12
C ASN A 164 11.39 -22.51 5.90
N ILE A 165 10.84 -21.99 7.00
CA ILE A 165 9.99 -20.79 7.04
C ILE A 165 10.60 -19.77 8.00
N LYS A 166 10.96 -18.60 7.49
CA LYS A 166 11.41 -17.46 8.28
C LYS A 166 10.25 -16.50 8.49
N LEU A 167 9.98 -16.14 9.74
CA LEU A 167 8.96 -15.14 10.08
C LEU A 167 9.62 -13.78 10.32
N VAL A 168 9.01 -12.73 9.77
CA VAL A 168 9.40 -11.34 9.99
C VAL A 168 8.15 -10.58 10.43
N ILE A 169 8.19 -10.03 11.65
CA ILE A 169 7.07 -9.28 12.21
C ILE A 169 7.38 -7.79 12.10
N ASP A 170 6.41 -6.99 11.63
CA ASP A 170 6.54 -5.55 11.43
C ASP A 170 7.80 -5.16 10.63
N ALA A 171 7.96 -5.78 9.47
CA ALA A 171 9.13 -5.57 8.61
C ALA A 171 9.32 -4.09 8.26
N THR A 172 10.51 -3.56 8.56
CA THR A 172 10.93 -2.21 8.18
C THR A 172 11.72 -2.17 6.87
N ASN A 173 12.19 -3.34 6.40
CA ASN A 173 13.04 -3.52 5.22
C ASN A 173 12.32 -4.30 4.10
N MET A 174 11.06 -3.97 3.82
CA MET A 174 10.24 -4.66 2.82
C MET A 174 10.90 -4.71 1.43
N SER A 175 11.55 -3.64 1.01
CA SER A 175 12.22 -3.58 -0.30
C SER A 175 13.35 -4.60 -0.44
N GLU A 176 14.09 -4.87 0.64
CA GLU A 176 15.14 -5.88 0.68
C GLU A 176 14.55 -7.29 0.66
N LEU A 177 13.51 -7.55 1.46
CA LEU A 177 12.81 -8.84 1.48
C LEU A 177 12.22 -9.16 0.10
N MET A 178 11.61 -8.19 -0.56
CA MET A 178 11.08 -8.34 -1.91
C MET A 178 12.20 -8.51 -2.96
N PHE A 179 13.33 -7.83 -2.78
CA PHE A 179 14.49 -8.00 -3.67
C PHE A 179 15.04 -9.42 -3.61
N GLU A 180 15.13 -10.01 -2.43
CA GLU A 180 15.63 -11.38 -2.23
C GLU A 180 14.66 -12.46 -2.73
N ALA A 181 13.35 -12.21 -2.65
CA ALA A 181 12.34 -13.16 -3.12
C ALA A 181 12.37 -13.35 -4.65
N ASP A 182 11.94 -14.47 -5.16
CA ASP A 182 11.75 -14.79 -6.58
C ASP A 182 10.26 -14.76 -6.95
N LEU A 183 9.38 -14.97 -5.97
CA LEU A 183 7.93 -14.91 -6.09
C LEU A 183 7.34 -14.29 -4.81
N ALA A 184 6.37 -13.42 -4.96
CA ALA A 184 5.54 -12.94 -3.87
C ALA A 184 4.16 -13.59 -3.92
N ILE A 185 3.59 -13.91 -2.74
CA ILE A 185 2.18 -14.29 -2.60
C ILE A 185 1.57 -13.30 -1.60
N GLY A 186 0.57 -12.54 -2.04
CA GLY A 186 0.10 -11.45 -1.20
C GLY A 186 -1.26 -10.88 -1.53
N ALA A 187 -1.83 -10.15 -0.57
CA ALA A 187 -3.02 -9.37 -0.79
C ALA A 187 -2.73 -8.18 -1.71
N GLY A 188 -3.74 -7.80 -2.52
CA GLY A 188 -3.69 -6.58 -3.30
C GLY A 188 -3.58 -5.33 -2.43
N GLY A 189 -3.23 -4.19 -3.04
CA GLY A 189 -3.06 -2.89 -2.37
C GLY A 189 -1.73 -2.24 -2.71
N SER A 190 -1.19 -1.39 -1.82
CA SER A 190 0.08 -0.69 -2.04
C SER A 190 1.26 -1.63 -2.31
N THR A 191 1.26 -2.82 -1.71
CA THR A 191 2.26 -3.87 -1.93
C THR A 191 2.36 -4.30 -3.39
N SER A 192 1.26 -4.23 -4.16
CA SER A 192 1.27 -4.52 -5.60
C SER A 192 2.16 -3.54 -6.37
N TRP A 193 2.16 -2.26 -6.00
CA TRP A 193 3.05 -1.26 -6.61
C TRP A 193 4.51 -1.47 -6.22
N GLU A 194 4.76 -1.93 -4.99
CA GLU A 194 6.09 -2.29 -4.50
C GLU A 194 6.66 -3.47 -5.30
N THR A 195 5.89 -4.54 -5.50
CA THR A 195 6.30 -5.71 -6.32
C THR A 195 6.50 -5.32 -7.79
N CYS A 196 5.61 -4.53 -8.39
CA CYS A 196 5.75 -4.02 -9.74
C CYS A 196 7.01 -3.14 -9.90
N CYS A 197 7.31 -2.30 -8.92
CA CYS A 197 8.51 -1.47 -8.92
C CYS A 197 9.78 -2.31 -9.01
N LEU A 198 9.84 -3.41 -8.28
CA LEU A 198 10.99 -4.33 -8.26
C LEU A 198 10.94 -5.41 -9.35
N GLY A 199 9.87 -5.45 -10.17
CA GLY A 199 9.66 -6.51 -11.16
C GLY A 199 9.55 -7.90 -10.52
N LEU A 200 9.10 -7.98 -9.26
CA LEU A 200 8.88 -9.23 -8.54
C LEU A 200 7.55 -9.84 -9.00
N PRO A 201 7.55 -11.06 -9.58
CA PRO A 201 6.32 -11.78 -9.88
C PRO A 201 5.47 -11.95 -8.61
N ALA A 202 4.15 -11.78 -8.74
CA ALA A 202 3.24 -11.89 -7.59
C ALA A 202 1.93 -12.62 -7.97
N LEU A 203 1.40 -13.37 -7.00
CA LEU A 203 0.11 -14.06 -7.01
C LEU A 203 -0.81 -13.47 -5.95
#